data_54c83abe0ea258ae227e883510296d2b
#
_entry.id   54c83abe0ea258ae227e883510296d2b
#
_cell.length_a   1.000
_cell.length_b   1.000
_cell.length_c   1.000
_cell.angle_alpha   90.00
_cell.angle_beta   90.00
_cell.angle_gamma   90.00
#
_symmetry.space_group_name_H-M   'P 1'
#
loop_
_entity.id
_entity.type
_entity.pdbx_description
1 polymer ?
#
loop_
_entity_poly.entity_id
_entity_poly.type
_entity_poly.pdbx_seq_one_letter_code
_entity_poly.pdbx_strand_id
1 'polypeptide(L)'
;MFKSSKNILVTGGAGYIGSHIVEQLIKNKQSVIILDNLVTGYERLVNKKAKFIKAYIKNKSKITKIIKDYNINSIIHLAAYLNVS
;
A
#
# COMPACT_ATOMS: atom_id res chain seq x y z
N MET A 1 -7.67 3.31 -27.22
CA MET A 1 -8.05 2.44 -26.42
C MET A 1 -7.92 2.80 -24.99
N PHE A 2 -8.65 2.27 -24.18
CA PHE A 2 -8.54 2.63 -22.86
C PHE A 2 -7.67 1.67 -22.15
N LYS A 3 -7.16 2.01 -21.02
CA LYS A 3 -6.45 1.12 -20.26
C LYS A 3 -7.02 1.12 -18.87
N SER A 4 -7.22 -0.01 -18.32
CA SER A 4 -7.76 -0.11 -17.01
C SER A 4 -6.70 0.20 -15.99
N SER A 5 -7.10 0.85 -14.93
CA SER A 5 -6.19 1.05 -13.84
C SER A 5 -6.02 -0.23 -13.09
N LYS A 6 -4.86 -0.38 -12.48
CA LYS A 6 -4.60 -1.53 -11.64
C LYS A 6 -4.84 -1.17 -10.20
N ASN A 7 -5.20 -2.17 -9.42
CA ASN A 7 -5.35 -2.03 -7.98
C ASN A 7 -4.08 -2.58 -7.35
N ILE A 8 -3.35 -1.71 -6.70
CA ILE A 8 -2.04 -2.06 -6.19
C ILE A 8 -2.02 -1.94 -4.69
N LEU A 9 -1.62 -3.01 -4.02
CA LEU A 9 -1.46 -3.00 -2.57
C LEU A 9 -0.01 -2.67 -2.27
N VAL A 10 0.20 -1.62 -1.48
CA VAL A 10 1.53 -1.21 -1.06
C VAL A 10 1.64 -1.42 0.44
N THR A 11 2.47 -2.36 0.86
CA THR A 11 2.72 -2.55 2.28
C THR A 11 3.87 -1.64 2.68
N GLY A 12 3.67 -0.91 3.77
CA GLY A 12 4.66 0.07 4.17
C GLY A 12 4.52 1.39 3.45
N GLY A 13 3.34 1.66 2.90
CA GLY A 13 3.11 2.86 2.11
C GLY A 13 3.06 4.15 2.90
N ALA A 14 3.09 4.07 4.24
CA ALA A 14 3.12 5.26 5.08
C ALA A 14 4.55 5.65 5.47
N GLY A 15 5.57 4.88 5.06
CA GLY A 15 6.95 5.23 5.29
C GLY A 15 7.43 6.25 4.27
N TYR A 16 8.64 6.75 4.48
CA TYR A 16 9.18 7.80 3.61
C TYR A 16 9.28 7.33 2.16
N ILE A 17 9.93 6.18 1.94
CA ILE A 17 10.10 5.66 0.58
C ILE A 17 8.76 5.23 0.02
N GLY A 18 7.95 4.58 0.86
CA GLY A 18 6.64 4.11 0.41
C GLY A 18 5.74 5.24 -0.02
N SER A 19 5.78 6.36 0.70
CA SER A 19 4.92 7.48 0.36
C SER A 19 5.26 8.05 -1.01
N HIS A 20 6.55 8.08 -1.36
CA HIS A 20 6.95 8.53 -2.69
C HIS A 20 6.51 7.58 -3.78
N ILE A 21 6.59 6.28 -3.53
CA ILE A 21 6.15 5.29 -4.50
C ILE A 21 4.65 5.39 -4.70
N VAL A 22 3.89 5.55 -3.62
CA VAL A 22 2.44 5.70 -3.71
C VAL A 22 2.10 6.93 -4.54
N GLU A 23 2.80 8.02 -4.32
CA GLU A 23 2.55 9.24 -5.07
C GLU A 23 2.73 9.02 -6.56
N GLN A 24 3.79 8.32 -6.96
CA GLN A 24 4.04 8.04 -8.36
C GLN A 24 2.95 7.15 -8.96
N LEU A 25 2.52 6.15 -8.21
CA LEU A 25 1.46 5.27 -8.70
C LEU A 25 0.16 6.03 -8.94
N ILE A 26 -0.18 6.92 -8.01
CA ILE A 26 -1.40 7.70 -8.13
C ILE A 26 -1.30 8.67 -9.31
N LYS A 27 -0.14 9.26 -9.53
CA LYS A 27 0.06 10.12 -10.69
C LYS A 27 -0.13 9.36 -11.99
N ASN A 28 0.15 8.06 -11.98
CA ASN A 28 -0.03 7.22 -13.15
C ASN A 28 -1.41 6.57 -13.19
N LYS A 29 -2.36 7.13 -12.47
CA LYS A 29 -3.75 6.71 -12.49
C LYS A 29 -4.00 5.31 -11.97
N GLN A 30 -3.12 4.81 -11.12
CA GLN A 30 -3.32 3.54 -10.48
C GLN A 30 -4.15 3.72 -9.21
N SER A 31 -4.89 2.70 -8.85
CA SER A 31 -5.65 2.69 -7.62
C SER A 31 -4.80 2.04 -6.53
N VAL A 32 -4.55 2.74 -5.45
CA VAL A 32 -3.59 2.28 -4.45
C VAL A 32 -4.27 2.04 -3.12
N ILE A 33 -4.01 0.88 -2.55
CA ILE A 33 -4.41 0.54 -1.20
C ILE A 33 -3.13 0.42 -0.38
N ILE A 34 -3.05 1.14 0.73
CA ILE A 34 -1.88 1.13 1.60
C ILE A 34 -2.17 0.30 2.83
N LEU A 35 -1.30 -0.65 3.12
CA LEU A 35 -1.37 -1.43 4.34
C LEU A 35 -0.15 -1.10 5.18
N ASP A 36 -0.36 -0.59 6.40
CA ASP A 36 0.73 -0.19 7.25
C ASP A 36 0.25 -0.20 8.69
N ASN A 37 1.12 -0.57 9.61
CA ASN A 37 0.76 -0.53 11.03
C ASN A 37 1.23 0.76 11.71
N LEU A 38 1.90 1.62 10.95
CA LEU A 38 2.38 2.93 11.40
C LEU A 38 3.45 2.86 12.48
N VAL A 39 4.09 1.70 12.65
CA VAL A 39 5.16 1.59 13.64
C VAL A 39 6.34 2.50 13.28
N THR A 40 6.72 2.48 12.00
CA THR A 40 7.81 3.32 11.53
C THR A 40 7.38 4.35 10.50
N GLY A 41 6.10 4.32 10.14
CA GLY A 41 5.56 5.29 9.20
C GLY A 41 4.87 6.43 9.92
N TYR A 42 4.46 7.41 9.16
CA TYR A 42 3.79 8.58 9.70
C TYR A 42 2.46 8.76 8.99
N GLU A 43 1.43 8.95 9.79
CA GLU A 43 0.10 9.12 9.23
C GLU A 43 0.05 10.28 8.24
N ARG A 44 0.80 11.34 8.49
CA ARG A 44 0.81 12.49 7.62
C ARG A 44 1.40 12.20 6.25
N LEU A 45 2.14 11.10 6.11
CA LEU A 45 2.71 10.71 4.82
C LEU A 45 1.75 9.87 3.99
N VAL A 46 0.62 9.50 4.56
CA VAL A 46 -0.35 8.71 3.82
C VAL A 46 -1.03 9.58 2.77
N ASN A 47 -0.96 9.17 1.52
CA ASN A 47 -1.58 9.92 0.45
C ASN A 47 -3.10 9.82 0.55
N LYS A 48 -3.76 10.97 0.57
CA LYS A 48 -5.20 10.99 0.77
C LYS A 48 -5.99 10.40 -0.38
N LYS A 49 -5.37 10.23 -1.54
CA LYS A 49 -6.02 9.61 -2.68
C LYS A 49 -5.92 8.10 -2.67
N ALA A 50 -5.18 7.55 -1.71
CA ALA A 50 -5.08 6.11 -1.54
C ALA A 50 -6.00 5.65 -0.43
N LYS A 51 -6.40 4.40 -0.51
CA LYS A 51 -7.16 3.78 0.59
C LYS A 51 -6.15 3.31 1.62
N PHE A 52 -6.32 3.71 2.87
CA PHE A 52 -5.38 3.32 3.92
C PHE A 52 -6.02 2.31 4.86
N ILE A 53 -5.30 1.23 5.12
CA ILE A 53 -5.74 0.21 6.06
C ILE A 53 -4.62 0.01 7.07
N LYS A 54 -4.93 0.27 8.34
CA LYS A 54 -3.96 0.08 9.42
C LYS A 54 -4.05 -1.36 9.89
N ALA A 55 -3.00 -2.12 9.66
CA ALA A 55 -2.98 -3.51 10.06
C ALA A 55 -1.54 -4.02 10.02
N TYR A 56 -1.31 -5.14 10.70
CA TYR A 56 0.00 -5.76 10.69
C TYR A 56 0.16 -6.63 9.46
N ILE A 57 1.34 -6.54 8.84
CA ILE A 57 1.64 -7.34 7.66
C ILE A 57 1.61 -8.84 7.96
N LYS A 58 1.77 -9.22 9.21
CA LYS A 58 1.75 -10.64 9.60
C LYS A 58 0.35 -11.21 9.67
N ASN A 59 -0.66 -10.37 9.59
CA ASN A 59 -2.03 -10.85 9.66
C ASN A 59 -2.46 -11.40 8.30
N LYS A 60 -2.22 -12.68 8.08
CA LYS A 60 -2.47 -13.29 6.77
C LYS A 60 -3.93 -13.28 6.38
N SER A 61 -4.81 -13.46 7.35
CA SER A 61 -6.26 -13.41 7.07
C SER A 61 -6.66 -12.05 6.53
N LYS A 62 -6.13 -11.00 7.15
CA LYS A 62 -6.44 -9.65 6.74
C LYS A 62 -5.95 -9.37 5.35
N ILE A 63 -4.73 -9.80 5.05
CA ILE A 63 -4.14 -9.57 3.73
C ILE A 63 -4.92 -10.32 2.66
N THR A 64 -5.26 -11.57 2.93
CA THR A 64 -6.04 -12.36 1.98
C THR A 64 -7.37 -11.69 1.69
N LYS A 65 -8.01 -11.17 2.73
CA LYS A 65 -9.28 -10.49 2.56
C LYS A 65 -9.13 -9.22 1.73
N ILE A 66 -8.07 -8.46 1.97
CA ILE A 66 -7.81 -7.24 1.21
C ILE A 66 -7.60 -7.56 -0.26
N ILE A 67 -6.78 -8.57 -0.56
CA ILE A 67 -6.52 -8.96 -1.94
C ILE A 67 -7.81 -9.29 -2.65
N LYS A 68 -8.69 -10.01 -1.98
CA LYS A 68 -9.94 -10.42 -2.57
C LYS A 68 -10.91 -9.26 -2.70
N ASP A 69 -11.10 -8.51 -1.61
CA ASP A 69 -12.13 -7.47 -1.57
C ASP A 69 -11.82 -6.31 -2.50
N TYR A 70 -10.55 -6.02 -2.72
CA TYR A 70 -10.15 -4.89 -3.55
C TYR A 70 -9.61 -5.31 -4.91
N ASN A 71 -9.72 -6.59 -5.25
CA ASN A 71 -9.26 -7.10 -6.54
C ASN A 71 -7.82 -6.66 -6.83
N ILE A 72 -6.94 -6.95 -5.90
CA ILE A 72 -5.55 -6.52 -6.02
C ILE A 72 -4.86 -7.21 -7.20
N ASN A 73 -4.23 -6.44 -8.06
CA ASN A 73 -3.49 -6.95 -9.22
C ASN A 73 -2.02 -7.14 -8.93
N SER A 74 -1.45 -6.27 -8.10
CA SER A 74 -0.03 -6.31 -7.82
C SER A 74 0.22 -5.89 -6.38
N ILE A 75 1.32 -6.37 -5.81
CA ILE A 75 1.69 -6.04 -4.44
C ILE A 75 3.12 -5.51 -4.47
N ILE A 76 3.31 -4.34 -3.86
CA ILE A 76 4.64 -3.80 -3.61
C ILE A 76 4.88 -3.90 -2.12
N HIS A 77 5.84 -4.74 -1.75
CA HIS A 77 6.05 -5.06 -0.35
C HIS A 77 7.27 -4.33 0.18
N LEU A 78 7.04 -3.22 0.85
CA LEU A 78 8.12 -2.39 1.40
C LEU A 78 8.33 -2.61 2.88
N ALA A 79 7.35 -3.18 3.55
CA ALA A 79 7.43 -3.37 4.99
C ALA A 79 8.61 -4.22 5.42
N ALA A 80 9.09 -5.09 4.54
CA ALA A 80 10.19 -5.98 4.86
C ALA A 80 11.48 -5.23 5.19
N TYR A 81 11.62 -4.02 4.67
CA TYR A 81 12.82 -3.26 4.94
C TYR A 81 12.93 -2.83 6.39
N LEU A 82 11.83 -2.83 7.07
CA LEU A 82 11.80 -2.38 8.45
C LEU A 82 12.35 -3.41 9.40
N ASN A 83 12.59 -4.60 8.91
CA ASN A 83 13.07 -5.68 9.75
C ASN A 83 14.53 -6.02 9.53
N VAL A 84 15.22 -5.15 8.87
CA VAL A 84 16.65 -5.35 8.69
C VAL A 84 17.30 -5.06 10.02
N SER A 85 17.96 -6.01 10.55
CA SER A 85 18.56 -5.83 11.87
C SER A 85 20.01 -6.15 11.85
#